data_045012578fa11b336c7b17529bbfa1af
#
_entry.id   045012578fa11b336c7b17529bbfa1af
#
_cell.length_a   1.000
_cell.length_b   1.000
_cell.length_c   1.000
_cell.angle_alpha   90.00
_cell.angle_beta   90.00
_cell.angle_gamma   90.00
#
_symmetry.space_group_name_H-M   'P 1'
#
loop_
_entity.id
_entity.type
_entity.pdbx_description
1 polymer ?
#
loop_
_entity_poly.entity_id
_entity_poly.type
_entity_poly.pdbx_seq_one_letter_code
_entity_poly.pdbx_strand_id
1 'polypeptide(L)'
;TKVLTVTQKDGDAIILSKDKFDIPEEGGNVTVEVKSNIQYEVSIPSQFQNWIKHEPETKAITTKNFTFTILENKEYEKREGYIVFNGNSLKDTVHIYQTAARILILSKDTYNISSAKESIEVELKSNVDYSISIPSSASDWIKLLETKAIRTDKIYFEIEENTTYDNRSAQIFIKGIPKKVKPDNIRPSIMN
;
A
#
# COMPACT_ATOMS: atom_id res chain seq x y z
N THR A 1 -10.17 -19.11 -66.69
CA THR A 1 -9.97 -18.32 -65.42
C THR A 1 -8.96 -19.03 -64.55
N LYS A 2 -7.93 -18.35 -64.11
CA LYS A 2 -6.94 -18.85 -63.15
C LYS A 2 -7.10 -18.05 -61.84
N VAL A 3 -7.08 -18.72 -60.68
CA VAL A 3 -7.24 -18.12 -59.38
C VAL A 3 -5.90 -18.23 -58.64
N LEU A 4 -5.43 -17.13 -58.14
CA LEU A 4 -4.31 -17.06 -57.18
C LEU A 4 -4.87 -16.80 -55.79
N THR A 5 -4.60 -17.69 -54.84
CA THR A 5 -4.95 -17.49 -53.43
C THR A 5 -3.69 -17.14 -52.65
N VAL A 6 -3.75 -16.04 -51.89
CA VAL A 6 -2.69 -15.64 -50.98
C VAL A 6 -3.26 -15.72 -49.56
N THR A 7 -2.57 -16.44 -48.69
CA THR A 7 -2.92 -16.54 -47.24
C THR A 7 -1.73 -16.07 -46.40
N GLN A 8 -1.99 -15.13 -45.50
CA GLN A 8 -1.03 -14.68 -44.54
C GLN A 8 -1.47 -15.15 -43.16
N LYS A 9 -0.55 -15.71 -42.37
CA LYS A 9 -0.81 -16.09 -40.98
C LYS A 9 -0.81 -14.87 -40.10
N ASP A 10 -1.61 -14.92 -39.04
CA ASP A 10 -1.55 -13.96 -37.96
C ASP A 10 -0.20 -14.05 -37.24
N GLY A 11 0.32 -12.93 -36.77
CA GLY A 11 1.52 -12.90 -35.93
C GLY A 11 1.25 -13.50 -34.55
N ASP A 12 2.29 -14.07 -33.94
CA ASP A 12 2.22 -14.55 -32.56
C ASP A 12 1.88 -13.38 -31.60
N ALA A 13 1.01 -13.62 -30.64
CA ALA A 13 0.57 -12.61 -29.67
C ALA A 13 0.32 -13.19 -28.29
N ILE A 14 0.74 -12.42 -27.25
CA ILE A 14 0.30 -12.53 -25.86
C ILE A 14 -0.16 -11.11 -25.48
N ILE A 15 -1.41 -10.96 -25.07
CA ILE A 15 -2.02 -9.66 -24.73
C ILE A 15 -2.58 -9.76 -23.32
N LEU A 16 -2.08 -8.92 -22.43
CA LEU A 16 -2.53 -8.83 -21.04
C LEU A 16 -3.55 -7.70 -20.89
N SER A 17 -4.61 -7.94 -20.14
CA SER A 17 -5.63 -6.91 -19.84
C SER A 17 -5.08 -5.76 -19.01
N LYS A 18 -4.03 -6.04 -18.22
CA LYS A 18 -3.35 -5.07 -17.36
C LYS A 18 -1.93 -5.54 -17.04
N ASP A 19 -0.99 -4.62 -17.07
CA ASP A 19 0.44 -4.86 -16.87
C ASP A 19 0.97 -4.34 -15.52
N LYS A 20 0.12 -3.62 -14.75
CA LYS A 20 0.50 -3.02 -13.48
C LYS A 20 -0.64 -3.06 -12.46
N PHE A 21 -0.33 -3.43 -11.21
CA PHE A 21 -1.24 -3.36 -10.07
C PHE A 21 -0.58 -2.66 -8.88
N ASP A 22 -1.29 -1.69 -8.31
CA ASP A 22 -0.94 -1.04 -7.04
C ASP A 22 -1.79 -1.68 -5.93
N ILE A 23 -1.17 -2.30 -4.95
CA ILE A 23 -1.79 -3.14 -3.91
C ILE A 23 -1.53 -2.51 -2.54
N PRO A 24 -2.54 -2.45 -1.66
CA PRO A 24 -2.34 -2.00 -0.28
C PRO A 24 -1.55 -3.02 0.54
N GLU A 25 -1.10 -2.62 1.73
CA GLU A 25 -0.32 -3.48 2.62
C GLU A 25 -1.03 -4.77 3.02
N GLU A 26 -2.35 -4.75 3.12
CA GLU A 26 -3.15 -5.92 3.49
C GLU A 26 -3.11 -7.04 2.43
N GLY A 27 -2.63 -6.71 1.24
CA GLY A 27 -2.64 -7.63 0.12
C GLY A 27 -3.98 -7.69 -0.61
N GLY A 28 -4.24 -8.80 -1.29
CA GLY A 28 -5.47 -9.03 -2.03
C GLY A 28 -5.26 -9.88 -3.27
N ASN A 29 -6.33 -10.05 -4.04
CA ASN A 29 -6.28 -10.79 -5.28
C ASN A 29 -6.21 -9.85 -6.48
N VAL A 30 -5.40 -10.20 -7.46
CA VAL A 30 -5.33 -9.56 -8.76
C VAL A 30 -5.66 -10.57 -9.84
N THR A 31 -6.45 -10.15 -10.82
CA THR A 31 -6.83 -11.01 -11.95
C THR A 31 -6.34 -10.37 -13.23
N VAL A 32 -5.68 -11.17 -14.06
CA VAL A 32 -5.15 -10.79 -15.38
C VAL A 32 -5.84 -11.66 -16.43
N GLU A 33 -6.59 -11.04 -17.32
CA GLU A 33 -7.06 -11.72 -18.53
C GLU A 33 -5.93 -11.74 -19.56
N VAL A 34 -5.66 -12.92 -20.08
CA VAL A 34 -4.64 -13.15 -21.11
C VAL A 34 -5.33 -13.63 -22.37
N LYS A 35 -5.10 -12.92 -23.49
CA LYS A 35 -5.49 -13.34 -24.83
C LYS A 35 -4.25 -13.74 -25.60
N SER A 36 -4.22 -14.98 -26.11
CA SER A 36 -3.06 -15.47 -26.87
C SER A 36 -3.49 -16.41 -27.99
N ASN A 37 -2.77 -16.36 -29.10
CA ASN A 37 -2.87 -17.30 -30.21
C ASN A 37 -1.72 -18.32 -30.22
N ILE A 38 -0.85 -18.30 -29.18
CA ILE A 38 0.23 -19.24 -28.98
C ILE A 38 0.16 -19.86 -27.59
N GLN A 39 0.87 -20.97 -27.38
CA GLN A 39 1.06 -21.54 -26.05
C GLN A 39 2.02 -20.65 -25.25
N TYR A 40 1.75 -20.46 -23.98
CA TYR A 40 2.57 -19.69 -23.05
C TYR A 40 2.60 -20.33 -21.68
N GLU A 41 3.61 -19.97 -20.90
CA GLU A 41 3.78 -20.35 -19.51
C GLU A 41 3.71 -19.10 -18.61
N VAL A 42 3.12 -19.27 -17.42
CA VAL A 42 3.06 -18.23 -16.40
C VAL A 42 4.03 -18.61 -15.31
N SER A 43 4.91 -17.70 -14.94
CA SER A 43 5.88 -17.92 -13.89
C SER A 43 6.05 -16.72 -12.99
N ILE A 44 6.31 -17.00 -11.71
CA ILE A 44 6.68 -16.02 -10.70
C ILE A 44 8.13 -16.31 -10.33
N PRO A 45 9.06 -15.35 -10.48
CA PRO A 45 10.44 -15.52 -10.05
C PRO A 45 10.52 -15.94 -8.58
N SER A 46 11.48 -16.81 -8.26
CA SER A 46 11.59 -17.44 -6.92
C SER A 46 11.63 -16.45 -5.77
N GLN A 47 12.26 -15.30 -5.97
CA GLN A 47 12.35 -14.23 -4.97
C GLN A 47 11.00 -13.59 -4.60
N PHE A 48 9.96 -13.76 -5.42
CA PHE A 48 8.64 -13.20 -5.17
C PHE A 48 7.61 -14.25 -4.74
N GLN A 49 7.94 -15.55 -4.86
CA GLN A 49 7.03 -16.65 -4.56
C GLN A 49 6.64 -16.74 -3.08
N ASN A 50 7.37 -16.07 -2.18
CA ASN A 50 7.02 -15.99 -0.76
C ASN A 50 5.77 -15.12 -0.51
N TRP A 51 5.44 -14.17 -1.42
CA TRP A 51 4.33 -13.22 -1.23
C TRP A 51 3.39 -13.06 -2.43
N ILE A 52 3.78 -13.47 -3.65
CA ILE A 52 2.88 -13.61 -4.80
C ILE A 52 2.58 -15.09 -4.97
N LYS A 53 1.30 -15.47 -4.84
CA LYS A 53 0.84 -16.86 -4.93
C LYS A 53 -0.06 -17.04 -6.13
N HIS A 54 0.07 -18.18 -6.76
CA HIS A 54 -0.76 -18.60 -7.87
C HIS A 54 -0.99 -20.10 -7.78
N GLU A 55 -2.23 -20.53 -7.93
CA GLU A 55 -2.56 -21.94 -8.10
C GLU A 55 -2.12 -22.37 -9.51
N PRO A 56 -1.33 -23.45 -9.64
CA PRO A 56 -0.89 -23.91 -10.95
C PRO A 56 -2.09 -24.35 -11.78
N GLU A 57 -2.27 -23.71 -12.92
CA GLU A 57 -3.32 -24.06 -13.85
C GLU A 57 -2.77 -24.73 -15.12
N THR A 58 -3.57 -25.66 -15.68
CA THR A 58 -3.21 -26.39 -16.90
C THR A 58 -3.23 -25.49 -18.14
N LYS A 59 -2.30 -25.76 -19.06
CA LYS A 59 -2.11 -25.09 -20.35
C LYS A 59 -3.41 -24.99 -21.15
N ALA A 60 -3.76 -23.82 -21.63
CA ALA A 60 -4.87 -23.60 -22.55
C ALA A 60 -4.51 -22.63 -23.67
N ILE A 61 -4.99 -22.91 -24.89
CA ILE A 61 -4.97 -21.98 -26.00
C ILE A 61 -6.35 -21.33 -26.01
N THR A 62 -6.51 -20.18 -25.41
CA THR A 62 -7.72 -19.33 -25.48
C THR A 62 -7.59 -18.17 -24.50
N THR A 63 -8.55 -17.25 -24.51
CA THR A 63 -8.68 -16.23 -23.45
C THR A 63 -8.82 -16.89 -22.09
N LYS A 64 -7.93 -16.57 -21.16
CA LYS A 64 -7.90 -17.15 -19.81
C LYS A 64 -7.67 -16.07 -18.74
N ASN A 65 -8.34 -16.22 -17.61
CA ASN A 65 -8.14 -15.40 -16.44
C ASN A 65 -7.20 -16.09 -15.46
N PHE A 66 -6.15 -15.40 -15.04
CA PHE A 66 -5.23 -15.84 -13.99
C PHE A 66 -5.44 -14.98 -12.76
N THR A 67 -5.68 -15.62 -11.64
CA THR A 67 -5.80 -14.94 -10.35
C THR A 67 -4.57 -15.21 -9.50
N PHE A 68 -3.97 -14.14 -9.00
CA PHE A 68 -2.82 -14.17 -8.11
C PHE A 68 -3.22 -13.60 -6.76
N THR A 69 -2.85 -14.29 -5.69
CA THR A 69 -3.03 -13.80 -4.33
C THR A 69 -1.75 -13.11 -3.88
N ILE A 70 -1.87 -11.84 -3.55
CA ILE A 70 -0.81 -11.02 -2.98
C ILE A 70 -0.95 -11.03 -1.47
N LEU A 71 0.03 -11.59 -0.77
CA LEU A 71 0.01 -11.67 0.68
C LEU A 71 0.28 -10.31 1.32
N GLU A 72 -0.14 -10.15 2.59
CA GLU A 72 0.12 -8.98 3.40
C GLU A 72 1.61 -8.59 3.41
N ASN A 73 1.90 -7.30 3.27
CA ASN A 73 3.23 -6.75 3.47
C ASN A 73 3.37 -6.26 4.92
N LYS A 74 4.09 -7.02 5.74
CA LYS A 74 4.35 -6.67 7.16
C LYS A 74 5.60 -5.82 7.36
N GLU A 75 6.34 -5.58 6.26
CA GLU A 75 7.55 -4.78 6.30
C GLU A 75 7.22 -3.29 6.18
N TYR A 76 8.06 -2.46 6.76
CA TYR A 76 7.91 -0.99 6.73
C TYR A 76 8.44 -0.36 5.44
N GLU A 77 8.80 -1.19 4.47
CA GLU A 77 9.24 -0.82 3.14
C GLU A 77 8.23 -1.27 2.09
N LYS A 78 8.07 -0.45 1.06
CA LYS A 78 7.33 -0.85 -0.14
C LYS A 78 8.06 -2.01 -0.81
N ARG A 79 7.30 -2.91 -1.44
CA ARG A 79 7.90 -3.97 -2.24
C ARG A 79 7.31 -4.01 -3.64
N GLU A 80 8.13 -4.48 -4.55
CA GLU A 80 7.81 -4.67 -5.96
C GLU A 80 8.13 -6.10 -6.37
N GLY A 81 7.29 -6.66 -7.21
CA GLY A 81 7.50 -7.95 -7.82
C GLY A 81 6.82 -8.01 -9.18
N TYR A 82 7.02 -9.10 -9.90
CA TYR A 82 6.41 -9.27 -11.20
C TYR A 82 6.12 -10.73 -11.53
N ILE A 83 5.18 -10.90 -12.46
CA ILE A 83 4.72 -12.16 -13.01
C ILE A 83 5.07 -12.16 -14.49
N VAL A 84 5.63 -13.24 -14.99
CA VAL A 84 6.08 -13.37 -16.37
C VAL A 84 5.15 -14.29 -17.14
N PHE A 85 4.74 -13.86 -18.30
CA PHE A 85 4.02 -14.63 -19.32
C PHE A 85 4.98 -14.84 -20.48
N ASN A 86 5.35 -16.09 -20.75
CA ASN A 86 6.42 -16.44 -21.68
C ASN A 86 5.93 -17.48 -22.70
N GLY A 87 6.00 -17.17 -23.97
CA GLY A 87 5.60 -18.07 -25.04
C GLY A 87 6.39 -17.83 -26.31
N ASN A 88 6.95 -18.89 -26.90
CA ASN A 88 7.85 -18.82 -28.07
C ASN A 88 8.97 -17.77 -27.85
N SER A 89 9.01 -16.76 -28.71
CA SER A 89 9.94 -15.61 -28.59
C SER A 89 9.33 -14.39 -27.89
N LEU A 90 8.06 -14.48 -27.43
CA LEU A 90 7.36 -13.38 -26.78
C LEU A 90 7.44 -13.52 -25.27
N LYS A 91 7.63 -12.39 -24.62
CA LYS A 91 7.61 -12.27 -23.17
C LYS A 91 6.85 -11.01 -22.78
N ASP A 92 5.88 -11.16 -21.88
CA ASP A 92 5.15 -10.05 -21.29
C ASP A 92 5.16 -10.16 -19.75
N THR A 93 4.95 -9.04 -19.06
CA THR A 93 5.18 -8.97 -17.62
C THR A 93 4.11 -8.12 -16.93
N VAL A 94 3.58 -8.63 -15.83
CA VAL A 94 2.70 -7.89 -14.92
C VAL A 94 3.49 -7.48 -13.68
N HIS A 95 3.53 -6.19 -13.40
CA HIS A 95 4.20 -5.61 -12.23
C HIS A 95 3.23 -5.44 -11.06
N ILE A 96 3.66 -5.83 -9.88
CA ILE A 96 2.92 -5.70 -8.63
C ILE A 96 3.70 -4.74 -7.72
N TYR A 97 3.09 -3.62 -7.35
CA TYR A 97 3.62 -2.64 -6.42
C TYR A 97 2.79 -2.69 -5.14
N GLN A 98 3.40 -3.02 -4.02
CA GLN A 98 2.68 -3.11 -2.74
C GLN A 98 3.22 -2.08 -1.74
N THR A 99 2.28 -1.41 -1.06
CA THR A 99 2.63 -0.41 -0.04
C THR A 99 3.29 -1.05 1.17
N ALA A 100 4.06 -0.25 1.92
CA ALA A 100 4.63 -0.64 3.19
C ALA A 100 3.55 -0.77 4.26
N ALA A 101 3.78 -1.61 5.28
CA ALA A 101 2.95 -1.66 6.47
C ALA A 101 2.85 -0.27 7.15
N ARG A 102 1.68 0.06 7.66
CA ARG A 102 1.47 1.32 8.39
C ARG A 102 2.11 1.24 9.77
N ILE A 103 2.82 2.27 10.14
CA ILE A 103 3.34 2.41 11.49
C ILE A 103 2.93 3.74 12.13
N LEU A 104 2.63 3.66 13.41
CA LEU A 104 2.43 4.78 14.32
C LEU A 104 2.87 4.30 15.70
N ILE A 105 4.09 4.60 16.09
CA ILE A 105 4.74 4.07 17.29
C ILE A 105 5.21 5.24 18.12
N LEU A 106 4.83 5.24 19.40
CA LEU A 106 5.37 6.15 20.41
C LEU A 106 6.58 5.50 21.08
N SER A 107 7.65 6.25 21.29
CA SER A 107 8.82 5.78 22.05
C SER A 107 8.48 5.53 23.51
N LYS A 108 7.52 6.29 24.04
CA LYS A 108 7.02 6.20 25.40
C LYS A 108 5.54 6.60 25.42
N ASP A 109 4.70 5.83 26.11
CA ASP A 109 3.25 5.98 26.15
C ASP A 109 2.73 6.54 27.50
N THR A 110 3.60 6.62 28.52
CA THR A 110 3.22 7.06 29.86
C THR A 110 4.23 8.06 30.41
N TYR A 111 3.77 9.21 30.84
CA TYR A 111 4.55 10.28 31.43
C TYR A 111 4.04 10.56 32.83
N ASN A 112 4.91 10.40 33.84
CA ASN A 112 4.66 10.82 35.20
C ASN A 112 5.39 12.13 35.43
N ILE A 113 4.66 13.17 35.72
CA ILE A 113 5.15 14.54 35.84
C ILE A 113 4.86 15.09 37.24
N SER A 114 5.60 16.11 37.64
CA SER A 114 5.38 16.79 38.90
C SER A 114 4.12 17.66 38.90
N SER A 115 3.81 18.30 40.02
CA SER A 115 2.73 19.30 40.06
C SER A 115 3.10 20.62 39.39
N ALA A 116 4.38 20.89 39.14
CA ALA A 116 4.82 22.13 38.51
C ALA A 116 4.49 22.15 37.02
N LYS A 117 4.39 23.36 36.45
CA LYS A 117 4.29 23.53 35.00
C LYS A 117 5.55 22.99 34.33
N GLU A 118 5.36 22.11 33.31
CA GLU A 118 6.48 21.58 32.52
C GLU A 118 6.07 21.22 31.11
N SER A 119 7.05 21.00 30.23
CA SER A 119 6.82 20.53 28.87
C SER A 119 7.30 19.10 28.73
N ILE A 120 6.54 18.28 28.01
CA ILE A 120 6.95 16.93 27.65
C ILE A 120 7.19 16.83 26.15
N GLU A 121 8.23 16.09 25.78
CA GLU A 121 8.52 15.70 24.41
C GLU A 121 8.09 14.25 24.20
N VAL A 122 7.29 14.00 23.17
CA VAL A 122 6.83 12.67 22.77
C VAL A 122 7.47 12.34 21.43
N GLU A 123 8.35 11.38 21.40
CA GLU A 123 8.92 10.87 20.14
C GLU A 123 7.96 9.91 19.48
N LEU A 124 7.72 10.16 18.19
CA LEU A 124 6.80 9.41 17.35
C LEU A 124 7.51 8.92 16.08
N LYS A 125 7.35 7.65 15.75
CA LYS A 125 7.74 7.09 14.45
C LYS A 125 6.48 6.75 13.66
N SER A 126 6.31 7.39 12.49
CA SER A 126 5.15 7.16 11.64
C SER A 126 5.50 7.27 10.16
N ASN A 127 4.90 6.41 9.33
CA ASN A 127 4.89 6.53 7.87
C ASN A 127 3.51 6.93 7.31
N VAL A 128 2.57 7.26 8.20
CA VAL A 128 1.22 7.74 7.86
C VAL A 128 0.99 9.13 8.46
N ASP A 129 0.06 9.87 7.89
CA ASP A 129 -0.45 11.10 8.50
C ASP A 129 -1.19 10.73 9.79
N TYR A 130 -1.20 11.62 10.78
CA TYR A 130 -1.88 11.38 12.04
C TYR A 130 -2.57 12.63 12.57
N SER A 131 -3.52 12.43 13.47
CA SER A 131 -4.20 13.48 14.23
C SER A 131 -3.98 13.29 15.71
N ILE A 132 -3.93 14.40 16.44
CA ILE A 132 -3.79 14.43 17.90
C ILE A 132 -5.10 14.97 18.47
N SER A 133 -5.64 14.30 19.49
CA SER A 133 -6.85 14.72 20.20
C SER A 133 -6.61 14.71 21.70
N ILE A 134 -6.78 15.89 22.31
CA ILE A 134 -6.78 16.08 23.77
C ILE A 134 -8.24 16.10 24.20
N PRO A 135 -8.65 15.27 25.17
CA PRO A 135 -10.02 15.29 25.70
C PRO A 135 -10.38 16.66 26.28
N SER A 136 -11.65 17.06 26.16
CA SER A 136 -12.12 18.34 26.70
C SER A 136 -11.89 18.47 28.21
N SER A 137 -11.93 17.36 28.96
CA SER A 137 -11.62 17.31 30.38
C SER A 137 -10.16 17.60 30.74
N ALA A 138 -9.26 17.59 29.74
CA ALA A 138 -7.84 17.86 29.92
C ALA A 138 -7.36 19.10 29.14
N SER A 139 -8.19 19.68 28.30
CA SER A 139 -7.83 20.81 27.44
C SER A 139 -7.44 22.09 28.20
N ASP A 140 -7.83 22.22 29.45
CA ASP A 140 -7.47 23.36 30.28
C ASP A 140 -6.04 23.29 30.79
N TRP A 141 -5.47 22.09 30.92
CA TRP A 141 -4.16 21.89 31.51
C TRP A 141 -3.16 21.13 30.64
N ILE A 142 -3.57 20.61 29.48
CA ILE A 142 -2.67 20.06 28.46
C ILE A 142 -2.83 20.89 27.19
N LYS A 143 -1.73 21.44 26.69
CA LYS A 143 -1.69 22.20 25.44
C LYS A 143 -0.73 21.54 24.47
N LEU A 144 -1.19 21.31 23.24
CA LEU A 144 -0.31 20.92 22.15
C LEU A 144 0.45 22.18 21.69
N LEU A 145 1.78 22.11 21.72
CA LEU A 145 2.62 23.14 21.14
C LEU A 145 2.75 22.89 19.63
N GLU A 146 2.34 23.86 18.81
CA GLU A 146 2.47 23.75 17.36
C GLU A 146 3.95 23.62 16.97
N THR A 147 4.31 22.51 16.38
CA THR A 147 5.62 22.33 15.77
C THR A 147 5.53 22.76 14.30
N LYS A 148 6.18 23.85 13.93
CA LYS A 148 6.25 24.38 12.54
C LYS A 148 7.14 23.55 11.60
N ALA A 149 7.31 22.25 11.80
CA ALA A 149 8.18 21.44 10.98
C ALA A 149 7.42 20.32 10.29
N ILE A 150 7.50 20.31 8.97
CA ILE A 150 7.14 19.21 8.09
C ILE A 150 8.00 17.99 8.50
N ARG A 151 7.37 16.94 9.05
CA ARG A 151 8.02 15.71 9.53
C ARG A 151 8.94 15.92 10.73
N THR A 152 8.38 16.26 11.87
CA THR A 152 9.06 16.03 13.14
C THR A 152 8.54 14.74 13.75
N ASP A 153 9.45 13.81 14.03
CA ASP A 153 9.18 12.63 14.83
C ASP A 153 8.95 12.99 16.33
N LYS A 154 8.70 14.27 16.62
CA LYS A 154 8.58 14.81 17.98
C LYS A 154 7.37 15.70 18.12
N ILE A 155 6.57 15.44 19.15
CA ILE A 155 5.40 16.20 19.54
C ILE A 155 5.66 16.80 20.92
N TYR A 156 5.32 18.06 21.10
CA TYR A 156 5.52 18.76 22.37
C TYR A 156 4.18 19.12 22.98
N PHE A 157 4.05 18.84 24.27
CA PHE A 157 2.91 19.26 25.06
C PHE A 157 3.39 20.12 26.22
N GLU A 158 2.70 21.22 26.47
CA GLU A 158 2.83 22.02 27.69
C GLU A 158 1.79 21.52 28.69
N ILE A 159 2.22 21.24 29.90
CA ILE A 159 1.39 20.76 30.98
C ILE A 159 1.36 21.87 32.07
N GLU A 160 0.18 22.40 32.31
CA GLU A 160 -0.01 23.47 33.30
C GLU A 160 0.14 22.95 34.72
N GLU A 161 0.52 23.83 35.64
CA GLU A 161 0.66 23.55 37.07
C GLU A 161 -0.63 22.92 37.64
N ASN A 162 -0.48 21.90 38.48
CA ASN A 162 -1.58 21.35 39.26
C ASN A 162 -1.63 22.03 40.63
N THR A 163 -2.51 22.98 40.78
CA THR A 163 -2.71 23.75 42.04
C THR A 163 -3.70 23.08 43.01
N THR A 164 -4.21 21.89 42.66
CA THR A 164 -5.12 21.12 43.51
C THR A 164 -4.36 20.10 44.37
N TYR A 165 -5.02 19.57 45.37
CA TYR A 165 -4.47 18.52 46.25
C TYR A 165 -4.68 17.10 45.65
N ASP A 166 -5.41 17.00 44.55
CA ASP A 166 -5.73 15.73 43.93
C ASP A 166 -4.86 15.47 42.71
N ASN A 167 -4.51 14.20 42.50
CA ASN A 167 -3.87 13.76 41.27
C ASN A 167 -4.83 13.89 40.08
N ARG A 168 -4.30 14.34 38.93
CA ARG A 168 -5.06 14.36 37.71
C ARG A 168 -4.36 13.52 36.63
N SER A 169 -5.14 12.90 35.75
CA SER A 169 -4.62 12.12 34.63
C SER A 169 -5.48 12.34 33.40
N ALA A 170 -4.88 12.18 32.24
CA ALA A 170 -5.59 12.21 30.96
C ALA A 170 -4.92 11.29 29.93
N GLN A 171 -5.70 10.86 28.97
CA GLN A 171 -5.21 10.13 27.81
C GLN A 171 -5.28 11.05 26.59
N ILE A 172 -4.15 11.21 25.90
CA ILE A 172 -4.07 11.91 24.62
C ILE A 172 -4.14 10.85 23.52
N PHE A 173 -5.02 11.05 22.53
CA PHE A 173 -5.18 10.11 21.44
C PHE A 173 -4.42 10.59 20.22
N ILE A 174 -3.51 9.75 19.71
CA ILE A 174 -2.79 9.96 18.46
C ILE A 174 -3.25 8.88 17.49
N LYS A 175 -3.92 9.30 16.42
CA LYS A 175 -4.58 8.37 15.48
C LYS A 175 -4.04 8.55 14.07
N GLY A 176 -3.55 7.46 13.47
CA GLY A 176 -3.16 7.43 12.06
C GLY A 176 -4.36 7.69 11.14
N ILE A 177 -4.13 8.51 10.12
CA ILE A 177 -5.13 8.86 9.10
C ILE A 177 -4.78 8.06 7.84
N PRO A 178 -5.69 7.22 7.32
CA PRO A 178 -5.49 6.55 6.05
C PRO A 178 -5.34 7.58 4.93
N LYS A 179 -4.31 7.46 4.08
CA LYS A 179 -4.25 8.24 2.84
C LYS A 179 -5.47 7.90 2.00
N LYS A 180 -6.28 8.89 1.65
CA LYS A 180 -7.32 8.72 0.63
C LYS A 180 -6.60 8.36 -0.68
N VAL A 181 -6.79 7.14 -1.18
CA VAL A 181 -6.41 6.79 -2.55
C VAL A 181 -7.25 7.68 -3.45
N LYS A 182 -6.62 8.56 -4.22
CA LYS A 182 -7.33 9.27 -5.28
C LYS A 182 -7.79 8.20 -6.26
N PRO A 183 -9.08 8.14 -6.63
CA PRO A 183 -9.52 7.28 -7.71
C PRO A 183 -8.73 7.68 -8.96
N ASP A 184 -8.10 6.69 -9.59
CA ASP A 184 -7.41 6.89 -10.87
C ASP A 184 -8.37 7.59 -11.82
N ASN A 185 -7.95 8.70 -12.40
CA ASN A 185 -8.65 9.36 -13.49
C ASN A 185 -8.69 8.37 -14.66
N ILE A 186 -9.80 7.64 -14.76
CA ILE A 186 -10.12 6.86 -15.95
C ILE A 186 -10.30 7.89 -17.07
N ARG A 187 -9.26 8.06 -17.89
CA ARG A 187 -9.40 8.79 -19.14
C ARG A 187 -10.31 7.95 -20.03
N PRO A 188 -11.46 8.47 -20.47
CA PRO A 188 -12.26 7.76 -21.46
C PRO A 188 -11.43 7.62 -22.73
N SER A 189 -11.29 6.39 -23.24
CA SER A 189 -10.76 6.15 -24.57
C SER A 189 -11.63 6.88 -25.57
N ILE A 190 -11.08 7.87 -26.22
CA ILE A 190 -11.71 8.48 -27.39
C ILE A 190 -11.50 7.45 -28.52
N MET A 191 -12.57 6.77 -28.87
CA MET A 191 -12.63 6.03 -30.12
C MET A 191 -12.66 7.06 -31.26
N ASN A 192 -11.69 7.02 -32.11
CA ASN A 192 -11.76 7.52 -33.48
C ASN A 192 -11.81 6.32 -34.43
#